data_92f625bdfcd7ad88116c16c1d7127c6f
#
_entry.id   92f625bdfcd7ad88116c16c1d7127c6f
#
_cell.length_a   1.000
_cell.length_b   1.000
_cell.length_c   1.000
_cell.angle_alpha   90.00
_cell.angle_beta   90.00
_cell.angle_gamma   90.00
#
_symmetry.space_group_name_H-M   'P 1'
#
loop_
_entity.id
_entity.type
_entity.pdbx_description
1 polymer ?
#
loop_
_entity_poly.entity_id
_entity_poly.type
_entity_poly.pdbx_seq_one_letter_code
_entity_poly.pdbx_strand_id
1 'polypeptide(L)'
;DFSSTEIGFAIQTIVSANVSYVMNSQSIETNREVSDNFFENVSLKMAENGNNFKASEYVAALKINHKIGQTLEKIFLDYDAILSPVLAKPPVELGYINMNTDDMSSYIERLTTYSPFTGIFNQSGQPSMSVPLYNSQNNLPIGSMFSAAFGNEEILFSLASQLEKASPWMQKLTNMRKKLMEST
;
A
#
# COMPACT_ATOMS: atom_id res chain seq x y z
N ASP A 1 9.01 10.39 17.70
CA ASP A 1 8.13 9.27 18.00
C ASP A 1 6.71 9.62 17.61
N PHE A 2 5.99 8.68 17.01
CA PHE A 2 4.57 8.74 16.66
C PHE A 2 3.89 7.43 17.07
N SER A 3 2.64 7.52 17.52
CA SER A 3 1.86 6.37 17.96
C SER A 3 1.14 5.69 16.80
N SER A 4 0.79 4.42 16.96
CA SER A 4 -0.08 3.71 16.02
C SER A 4 -1.44 4.40 15.83
N THR A 5 -1.93 5.07 16.86
CA THR A 5 -3.18 5.85 16.81
C THR A 5 -3.05 7.08 15.89
N GLU A 6 -1.92 7.82 15.98
CA GLU A 6 -1.65 8.97 15.08
C GLU A 6 -1.54 8.51 13.62
N ILE A 7 -0.82 7.40 13.38
CA ILE A 7 -0.70 6.80 12.04
C ILE A 7 -2.08 6.42 11.49
N GLY A 8 -2.87 5.69 12.30
CA GLY A 8 -4.22 5.26 11.90
C GLY A 8 -5.15 6.43 11.62
N PHE A 9 -5.15 7.45 12.46
CA PHE A 9 -5.93 8.68 12.25
C PHE A 9 -5.55 9.37 10.94
N ALA A 10 -4.26 9.52 10.66
CA ALA A 10 -3.81 10.19 9.44
C ALA A 10 -4.20 9.41 8.18
N ILE A 11 -4.00 8.08 8.16
CA ILE A 11 -4.43 7.22 7.05
C ILE A 11 -5.94 7.34 6.84
N GLN A 12 -6.72 7.10 7.89
CA GLN A 12 -8.18 7.09 7.80
C GLN A 12 -8.72 8.42 7.28
N THR A 13 -8.25 9.54 7.84
CA THR A 13 -8.73 10.87 7.45
C THR A 13 -8.39 11.18 6.00
N ILE A 14 -7.13 10.97 5.58
CA ILE A 14 -6.69 11.32 4.23
C ILE A 14 -7.35 10.40 3.19
N VAL A 15 -7.35 9.09 3.42
CA VAL A 15 -7.92 8.13 2.47
C VAL A 15 -9.42 8.34 2.35
N SER A 16 -10.16 8.45 3.45
CA SER A 16 -11.61 8.65 3.42
C SER A 16 -12.01 9.95 2.73
N ALA A 17 -11.31 11.05 3.01
CA ALA A 17 -11.56 12.35 2.34
C ALA A 17 -11.33 12.27 0.83
N ASN A 18 -10.24 11.62 0.40
CA ASN A 18 -9.96 11.43 -1.03
C ASN A 18 -10.97 10.49 -1.71
N VAL A 19 -11.35 9.38 -1.08
CA VAL A 19 -12.37 8.46 -1.60
C VAL A 19 -13.70 9.22 -1.79
N SER A 20 -14.13 9.99 -0.77
CA SER A 20 -15.33 10.82 -0.86
C SER A 20 -15.26 11.80 -2.03
N TYR A 21 -14.14 12.54 -2.18
CA TYR A 21 -13.95 13.49 -3.27
C TYR A 21 -14.04 12.81 -4.65
N VAL A 22 -13.31 11.70 -4.84
CA VAL A 22 -13.28 10.98 -6.12
C VAL A 22 -14.65 10.43 -6.49
N MET A 23 -15.37 9.81 -5.54
CA MET A 23 -16.70 9.25 -5.79
C MET A 23 -17.72 10.34 -6.14
N ASN A 24 -17.72 11.45 -5.41
CA ASN A 24 -18.60 12.60 -5.71
C ASN A 24 -18.27 13.23 -7.08
N SER A 25 -16.99 13.38 -7.42
CA SER A 25 -16.57 13.89 -8.73
C SER A 25 -17.03 13.00 -9.87
N GLN A 26 -16.82 11.68 -9.73
CA GLN A 26 -17.29 10.72 -10.74
C GLN A 26 -18.81 10.69 -10.88
N SER A 27 -19.54 10.81 -9.77
CA SER A 27 -21.00 10.92 -9.79
C SER A 27 -21.46 12.10 -10.65
N ILE A 28 -20.84 13.26 -10.46
CA ILE A 28 -21.15 14.47 -11.25
C ILE A 28 -20.79 14.26 -12.73
N GLU A 29 -19.59 13.79 -13.03
CA GLU A 29 -19.10 13.61 -14.40
C GLU A 29 -19.91 12.59 -15.20
N THR A 30 -20.33 11.51 -14.55
CA THR A 30 -21.06 10.40 -15.22
C THR A 30 -22.57 10.52 -15.12
N ASN A 31 -23.08 11.49 -14.35
CA ASN A 31 -24.49 11.64 -13.98
C ASN A 31 -25.07 10.33 -13.40
N ARG A 32 -24.29 9.64 -12.55
CA ARG A 32 -24.70 8.41 -11.86
C ARG A 32 -24.69 8.65 -10.35
N GLU A 33 -25.68 8.07 -9.68
CA GLU A 33 -25.76 8.14 -8.22
C GLU A 33 -24.65 7.31 -7.57
N VAL A 34 -24.11 7.81 -6.43
CA VAL A 34 -23.19 7.07 -5.58
C VAL A 34 -23.99 5.98 -4.86
N SER A 35 -23.82 4.72 -5.28
CA SER A 35 -24.58 3.59 -4.74
C SER A 35 -23.79 2.29 -4.82
N ASP A 36 -24.29 1.25 -4.15
CA ASP A 36 -23.76 -0.12 -4.16
C ASP A 36 -23.86 -0.83 -5.51
N ASN A 37 -24.62 -0.26 -6.47
CA ASN A 37 -24.61 -0.74 -7.86
C ASN A 37 -23.30 -0.46 -8.60
N PHE A 38 -22.51 0.51 -8.13
CA PHE A 38 -21.30 0.98 -8.81
C PHE A 38 -20.05 0.95 -7.93
N PHE A 39 -20.22 0.89 -6.61
CA PHE A 39 -19.12 0.94 -5.65
C PHE A 39 -19.26 -0.16 -4.59
N GLU A 40 -18.13 -0.68 -4.14
CA GLU A 40 -18.06 -1.66 -3.07
C GLU A 40 -18.43 -1.04 -1.71
N ASN A 41 -19.02 -1.82 -0.82
CA ASN A 41 -19.53 -1.36 0.49
C ASN A 41 -18.45 -0.66 1.35
N VAL A 42 -17.22 -1.17 1.33
CA VAL A 42 -16.09 -0.55 2.05
C VAL A 42 -15.81 0.85 1.51
N SER A 43 -15.81 1.03 0.19
CA SER A 43 -15.59 2.33 -0.44
C SER A 43 -16.71 3.32 -0.10
N LEU A 44 -17.97 2.87 -0.10
CA LEU A 44 -19.12 3.69 0.31
C LEU A 44 -19.00 4.16 1.75
N LYS A 45 -18.65 3.27 2.68
CA LYS A 45 -18.44 3.61 4.10
C LYS A 45 -17.25 4.54 4.30
N MET A 46 -16.17 4.35 3.53
CA MET A 46 -15.04 5.29 3.53
C MET A 46 -15.46 6.69 3.05
N ALA A 47 -16.24 6.77 1.98
CA ALA A 47 -16.74 8.05 1.45
C ALA A 47 -17.66 8.75 2.46
N GLU A 48 -18.56 8.00 3.11
CA GLU A 48 -19.41 8.52 4.18
C GLU A 48 -18.58 9.11 5.33
N ASN A 49 -17.56 8.37 5.81
CA ASN A 49 -16.64 8.88 6.82
C ASN A 49 -15.89 10.13 6.34
N GLY A 50 -15.46 10.15 5.07
CA GLY A 50 -14.75 11.29 4.48
C GLY A 50 -15.57 12.58 4.48
N ASN A 51 -16.89 12.48 4.31
CA ASN A 51 -17.79 13.63 4.36
C ASN A 51 -17.95 14.21 5.78
N ASN A 52 -17.63 13.46 6.82
CA ASN A 52 -17.77 13.87 8.22
C ASN A 52 -16.52 14.55 8.79
N PHE A 53 -15.36 14.43 8.13
CA PHE A 53 -14.13 15.07 8.61
C PHE A 53 -14.15 16.59 8.36
N LYS A 54 -13.64 17.33 9.36
CA LYS A 54 -13.44 18.77 9.26
C LYS A 54 -12.13 19.06 8.50
N ALA A 55 -12.07 20.19 7.83
CA ALA A 55 -10.83 20.65 7.17
C ALA A 55 -9.63 20.73 8.14
N SER A 56 -9.87 21.09 9.40
CA SER A 56 -8.82 21.12 10.44
C SER A 56 -8.26 19.72 10.76
N GLU A 57 -9.08 18.68 10.71
CA GLU A 57 -8.66 17.28 10.92
C GLU A 57 -7.81 16.79 9.74
N TYR A 58 -8.20 17.14 8.51
CA TYR A 58 -7.40 16.85 7.32
C TYR A 58 -6.02 17.54 7.38
N VAL A 59 -5.97 18.80 7.79
CA VAL A 59 -4.70 19.53 7.99
C VAL A 59 -3.85 18.89 9.09
N ALA A 60 -4.47 18.44 10.19
CA ALA A 60 -3.77 17.71 11.25
C ALA A 60 -3.18 16.38 10.74
N ALA A 61 -3.94 15.63 9.96
CA ALA A 61 -3.50 14.39 9.33
C ALA A 61 -2.29 14.60 8.39
N LEU A 62 -2.29 15.65 7.57
CA LEU A 62 -1.14 16.02 6.74
C LEU A 62 0.10 16.35 7.55
N LYS A 63 -0.04 17.06 8.68
CA LYS A 63 1.07 17.35 9.59
C LYS A 63 1.66 16.08 10.21
N ILE A 64 0.83 15.10 10.53
CA ILE A 64 1.30 13.79 11.01
C ILE A 64 2.13 13.10 9.93
N ASN A 65 1.66 13.07 8.67
CA ASN A 65 2.43 12.50 7.57
C ASN A 65 3.78 13.18 7.38
N HIS A 66 3.84 14.51 7.42
CA HIS A 66 5.12 15.23 7.36
C HIS A 66 6.05 14.86 8.51
N LYS A 67 5.53 14.74 9.74
CA LYS A 67 6.32 14.31 10.91
C LYS A 67 6.85 12.89 10.74
N ILE A 68 6.04 11.96 10.18
CA ILE A 68 6.47 10.60 9.87
C ILE A 68 7.63 10.63 8.87
N GLY A 69 7.47 11.35 7.75
CA GLY A 69 8.52 11.51 6.74
C GLY A 69 9.83 12.05 7.32
N GLN A 70 9.77 13.14 8.09
CA GLN A 70 10.94 13.71 8.75
C GLN A 70 11.60 12.77 9.76
N THR A 71 10.83 11.90 10.40
CA THR A 71 11.38 10.93 11.37
C THR A 71 12.07 9.78 10.65
N LEU A 72 11.49 9.27 9.58
CA LEU A 72 12.10 8.21 8.77
C LEU A 72 13.36 8.71 8.04
N GLU A 73 13.34 9.96 7.57
CA GLU A 73 14.48 10.55 6.87
C GLU A 73 15.76 10.54 7.72
N LYS A 74 15.65 10.61 9.04
CA LYS A 74 16.82 10.51 9.94
C LYS A 74 17.53 9.16 9.87
N ILE A 75 16.82 8.08 9.52
CA ILE A 75 17.42 6.74 9.37
C ILE A 75 18.37 6.74 8.17
N PHE A 76 18.02 7.48 7.12
CA PHE A 76 18.82 7.57 5.90
C PHE A 76 20.04 8.47 6.01
N LEU A 77 20.31 9.09 7.18
CA LEU A 77 21.59 9.72 7.47
C LEU A 77 22.70 8.67 7.69
N ASP A 78 22.32 7.47 8.16
CA ASP A 78 23.26 6.39 8.50
C ASP A 78 23.13 5.18 7.57
N TYR A 79 22.02 5.05 6.82
CA TYR A 79 21.71 3.89 5.98
C TYR A 79 21.21 4.31 4.60
N ASP A 80 21.63 3.62 3.55
CA ASP A 80 21.22 3.90 2.17
C ASP A 80 19.80 3.38 1.87
N ALA A 81 19.40 2.28 2.51
CA ALA A 81 18.09 1.68 2.31
C ALA A 81 17.59 0.91 3.54
N ILE A 82 16.25 0.85 3.68
CA ILE A 82 15.57 0.00 4.66
C ILE A 82 15.06 -1.24 3.93
N LEU A 83 15.36 -2.44 4.45
CA LEU A 83 14.81 -3.71 3.97
C LEU A 83 13.68 -4.17 4.90
N SER A 84 12.54 -4.51 4.30
CA SER A 84 11.40 -5.11 5.01
C SER A 84 10.68 -6.14 4.14
N PRO A 85 9.81 -7.00 4.72
CA PRO A 85 8.82 -7.71 3.92
C PRO A 85 7.85 -6.73 3.24
N VAL A 86 7.25 -7.13 2.12
CA VAL A 86 6.11 -6.39 1.53
C VAL A 86 4.83 -6.71 2.30
N LEU A 87 4.60 -8.02 2.51
CA LEU A 87 3.40 -8.55 3.16
C LEU A 87 3.81 -9.48 4.33
N ALA A 88 2.96 -9.61 5.32
CA ALA A 88 3.21 -10.46 6.49
C ALA A 88 2.99 -11.95 6.21
N LYS A 89 2.31 -12.29 5.12
CA LYS A 89 1.95 -13.66 4.73
C LYS A 89 2.11 -13.83 3.21
N PRO A 90 2.27 -15.07 2.71
CA PRO A 90 2.12 -15.37 1.29
C PRO A 90 0.76 -14.91 0.75
N PRO A 91 0.58 -14.85 -0.60
CA PRO A 91 -0.71 -14.50 -1.18
C PRO A 91 -1.86 -15.26 -0.55
N VAL A 92 -2.89 -14.53 -0.12
CA VAL A 92 -4.10 -15.09 0.50
C VAL A 92 -5.10 -15.52 -0.58
N GLU A 93 -6.06 -16.35 -0.21
CA GLU A 93 -7.15 -16.77 -1.10
C GLU A 93 -8.02 -15.58 -1.52
N LEU A 94 -8.60 -15.68 -2.73
CA LEU A 94 -9.56 -14.68 -3.21
C LEU A 94 -10.75 -14.59 -2.24
N GLY A 95 -11.15 -13.36 -1.92
CA GLY A 95 -12.23 -13.09 -0.97
C GLY A 95 -11.77 -12.94 0.50
N TYR A 96 -10.51 -13.22 0.83
CA TYR A 96 -10.00 -12.98 2.19
C TYR A 96 -10.08 -11.51 2.60
N ILE A 97 -9.74 -10.60 1.68
CA ILE A 97 -9.91 -9.14 1.83
C ILE A 97 -11.06 -8.74 0.90
N ASN A 98 -12.30 -8.87 1.38
CA ASN A 98 -13.50 -8.60 0.61
C ASN A 98 -14.01 -7.18 0.87
N MET A 99 -14.04 -6.34 -0.16
CA MET A 99 -14.54 -4.97 -0.05
C MET A 99 -16.08 -4.87 -0.10
N ASN A 100 -16.78 -5.94 -0.46
CA ASN A 100 -18.26 -6.02 -0.40
C ASN A 100 -18.75 -6.57 0.95
N THR A 101 -18.09 -6.21 2.04
CA THR A 101 -18.49 -6.58 3.39
C THR A 101 -19.13 -5.41 4.13
N ASP A 102 -20.07 -5.70 5.02
CA ASP A 102 -20.60 -4.75 5.98
C ASP A 102 -19.77 -4.66 7.26
N ASP A 103 -18.92 -5.65 7.51
CA ASP A 103 -18.03 -5.71 8.65
C ASP A 103 -16.70 -5.00 8.38
N MET A 104 -16.71 -3.68 8.57
CA MET A 104 -15.52 -2.83 8.42
C MET A 104 -14.40 -3.19 9.40
N SER A 105 -14.75 -3.68 10.60
CA SER A 105 -13.76 -4.03 11.61
C SER A 105 -12.90 -5.21 11.17
N SER A 106 -13.56 -6.30 10.76
CA SER A 106 -12.87 -7.49 10.24
C SER A 106 -12.10 -7.19 8.95
N TYR A 107 -12.64 -6.32 8.07
CA TYR A 107 -11.93 -5.90 6.86
C TYR A 107 -10.60 -5.19 7.22
N ILE A 108 -10.65 -4.19 8.10
CA ILE A 108 -9.47 -3.43 8.51
C ILE A 108 -8.46 -4.34 9.23
N GLU A 109 -8.92 -5.22 10.13
CA GLU A 109 -8.07 -6.17 10.83
C GLU A 109 -7.33 -7.08 9.85
N ARG A 110 -8.03 -7.68 8.87
CA ARG A 110 -7.42 -8.54 7.85
C ARG A 110 -6.43 -7.78 6.98
N LEU A 111 -6.80 -6.57 6.52
CA LEU A 111 -5.95 -5.74 5.70
C LEU A 111 -4.66 -5.34 6.43
N THR A 112 -4.77 -4.83 7.64
CA THR A 112 -3.62 -4.37 8.43
C THR A 112 -2.73 -5.51 8.91
N THR A 113 -3.30 -6.68 9.20
CA THR A 113 -2.53 -7.88 9.54
C THR A 113 -1.82 -8.46 8.31
N TYR A 114 -2.42 -8.35 7.13
CA TYR A 114 -1.82 -8.84 5.88
C TYR A 114 -0.76 -7.90 5.33
N SER A 115 -0.99 -6.58 5.36
CA SER A 115 -0.10 -5.56 4.78
C SER A 115 0.33 -4.50 5.82
N PRO A 116 1.09 -4.88 6.87
CA PRO A 116 1.46 -3.96 7.94
C PRO A 116 2.65 -3.04 7.59
N PHE A 117 3.43 -3.34 6.53
CA PHE A 117 4.72 -2.68 6.30
C PHE A 117 4.67 -1.52 5.31
N THR A 118 3.76 -1.55 4.34
CA THR A 118 3.74 -0.59 3.22
C THR A 118 3.12 0.76 3.58
N GLY A 119 2.18 0.78 4.53
CA GLY A 119 1.39 1.96 4.87
C GLY A 119 2.24 3.16 5.32
N ILE A 120 3.32 2.92 6.05
CA ILE A 120 4.19 3.99 6.56
C ILE A 120 4.92 4.73 5.43
N PHE A 121 5.33 4.04 4.37
CA PHE A 121 5.98 4.66 3.22
C PHE A 121 4.99 5.39 2.32
N ASN A 122 3.74 4.92 2.22
CA ASN A 122 2.66 5.68 1.57
C ASN A 122 2.38 7.01 2.26
N GLN A 123 2.51 7.07 3.60
CA GLN A 123 2.33 8.29 4.37
C GLN A 123 3.52 9.22 4.31
N SER A 124 4.73 8.67 4.37
CA SER A 124 5.97 9.46 4.42
C SER A 124 6.40 9.98 3.05
N GLY A 125 5.94 9.34 1.96
CA GLY A 125 6.30 9.69 0.59
C GLY A 125 7.68 9.23 0.16
N GLN A 126 8.38 8.41 0.96
CA GLN A 126 9.67 7.84 0.58
C GLN A 126 9.50 6.76 -0.49
N PRO A 127 10.40 6.70 -1.49
CA PRO A 127 10.33 5.70 -2.54
C PRO A 127 10.54 4.30 -1.99
N SER A 128 9.78 3.34 -2.53
CA SER A 128 9.89 1.94 -2.15
C SER A 128 9.79 1.05 -3.37
N MET A 129 10.54 -0.05 -3.35
CA MET A 129 10.65 -1.03 -4.43
C MET A 129 10.43 -2.43 -3.88
N SER A 130 9.61 -3.23 -4.54
CA SER A 130 9.47 -4.67 -4.25
C SER A 130 10.18 -5.50 -5.31
N VAL A 131 11.02 -6.44 -4.88
CA VAL A 131 11.70 -7.39 -5.75
C VAL A 131 11.42 -8.84 -5.33
N PRO A 132 11.17 -9.77 -6.28
CA PRO A 132 10.76 -11.15 -5.98
C PRO A 132 11.99 -12.05 -5.76
N LEU A 133 12.71 -11.86 -4.65
CA LEU A 133 13.94 -12.59 -4.36
C LEU A 133 13.71 -14.04 -3.93
N TYR A 134 12.57 -14.33 -3.32
CA TYR A 134 12.27 -15.63 -2.71
C TYR A 134 10.94 -16.18 -3.20
N ASN A 135 10.77 -17.48 -3.01
CA ASN A 135 9.50 -18.16 -3.20
C ASN A 135 9.07 -18.86 -1.91
N SER A 136 7.76 -18.93 -1.68
CA SER A 136 7.17 -19.73 -0.60
C SER A 136 7.37 -21.24 -0.86
N GLN A 137 7.04 -22.07 0.12
CA GLN A 137 7.05 -23.55 -0.03
C GLN A 137 6.14 -24.01 -1.18
N ASN A 138 5.06 -23.27 -1.47
CA ASN A 138 4.14 -23.52 -2.58
C ASN A 138 4.59 -22.83 -3.89
N ASN A 139 5.84 -22.42 -3.98
CA ASN A 139 6.45 -21.76 -5.15
C ASN A 139 5.78 -20.43 -5.57
N LEU A 140 5.07 -19.76 -4.64
CA LEU A 140 4.55 -18.41 -4.84
C LEU A 140 5.64 -17.36 -4.57
N PRO A 141 5.76 -16.28 -5.36
CA PRO A 141 6.78 -15.27 -5.16
C PRO A 141 6.55 -14.51 -3.85
N ILE A 142 7.64 -14.26 -3.13
CA ILE A 142 7.68 -13.42 -1.91
C ILE A 142 8.48 -12.18 -2.23
N GLY A 143 7.84 -11.00 -2.07
CA GLY A 143 8.47 -9.71 -2.27
C GLY A 143 9.36 -9.31 -1.10
N SER A 144 10.56 -8.84 -1.42
CA SER A 144 11.43 -8.11 -0.50
C SER A 144 11.31 -6.63 -0.84
N MET A 145 10.95 -5.80 0.15
CA MET A 145 10.77 -4.36 -0.05
C MET A 145 12.02 -3.60 0.40
N PHE A 146 12.49 -2.72 -0.47
CA PHE A 146 13.57 -1.77 -0.17
C PHE A 146 13.00 -0.36 -0.27
N SER A 147 13.28 0.46 0.73
CA SER A 147 12.86 1.86 0.79
C SER A 147 14.09 2.75 0.97
N ALA A 148 14.11 3.91 0.32
CA ALA A 148 15.22 4.86 0.35
C ALA A 148 14.76 6.25 0.81
N ALA A 149 15.71 7.17 1.01
CA ALA A 149 15.43 8.57 1.32
C ALA A 149 14.51 9.21 0.26
N PHE A 150 13.78 10.23 0.66
CA PHE A 150 12.88 10.96 -0.24
C PHE A 150 13.63 11.51 -1.46
N GLY A 151 13.12 11.18 -2.66
CA GLY A 151 13.72 11.60 -3.93
C GLY A 151 14.97 10.81 -4.34
N ASN A 152 15.30 9.71 -3.66
CA ASN A 152 16.52 8.92 -3.90
C ASN A 152 16.21 7.55 -4.56
N GLU A 153 15.35 7.57 -5.59
CA GLU A 153 14.96 6.39 -6.36
C GLU A 153 16.16 5.73 -7.06
N GLU A 154 17.21 6.48 -7.37
CA GLU A 154 18.39 5.97 -8.05
C GLU A 154 19.12 4.89 -7.25
N ILE A 155 19.14 4.99 -5.91
CA ILE A 155 19.70 3.96 -5.03
C ILE A 155 18.91 2.66 -5.18
N LEU A 156 17.58 2.75 -5.22
CA LEU A 156 16.72 1.58 -5.39
C LEU A 156 16.95 0.90 -6.75
N PHE A 157 17.06 1.66 -7.84
CA PHE A 157 17.38 1.09 -9.16
C PHE A 157 18.78 0.48 -9.21
N SER A 158 19.78 1.12 -8.60
CA SER A 158 21.13 0.59 -8.48
C SER A 158 21.14 -0.74 -7.72
N LEU A 159 20.45 -0.79 -6.58
CA LEU A 159 20.30 -1.99 -5.76
C LEU A 159 19.54 -3.10 -6.53
N ALA A 160 18.44 -2.76 -7.21
CA ALA A 160 17.71 -3.72 -8.04
C ALA A 160 18.60 -4.34 -9.11
N SER A 161 19.43 -3.55 -9.79
CA SER A 161 20.38 -4.04 -10.79
C SER A 161 21.40 -5.02 -10.21
N GLN A 162 21.89 -4.78 -9.00
CA GLN A 162 22.82 -5.69 -8.31
C GLN A 162 22.12 -6.99 -7.91
N LEU A 163 20.92 -6.89 -7.35
CA LEU A 163 20.11 -8.04 -6.94
C LEU A 163 19.68 -8.89 -8.14
N GLU A 164 19.28 -8.28 -9.27
CA GLU A 164 18.93 -8.98 -10.49
C GLU A 164 20.13 -9.79 -11.06
N LYS A 165 21.34 -9.24 -10.99
CA LYS A 165 22.56 -9.96 -11.39
C LYS A 165 22.87 -11.12 -10.48
N ALA A 166 22.66 -10.95 -9.16
CA ALA A 166 22.93 -12.00 -8.16
C ALA A 166 21.85 -13.11 -8.15
N SER A 167 20.60 -12.76 -8.40
CA SER A 167 19.45 -13.66 -8.40
C SER A 167 18.45 -13.30 -9.51
N PRO A 168 18.71 -13.71 -10.77
CA PRO A 168 17.92 -13.32 -11.94
C PRO A 168 16.45 -13.77 -11.83
N TRP A 169 15.52 -12.84 -11.54
CA TRP A 169 14.08 -13.13 -11.45
C TRP A 169 13.37 -13.05 -12.80
N MET A 170 13.85 -12.24 -13.76
CA MET A 170 13.24 -12.14 -15.08
C MET A 170 13.26 -13.47 -15.83
N GLN A 171 14.32 -14.25 -15.69
CA GLN A 171 14.39 -15.59 -16.26
C GLN A 171 13.33 -16.54 -15.66
N LYS A 172 13.10 -16.46 -14.33
CA LYS A 172 12.08 -17.24 -13.63
C LYS A 172 10.68 -16.87 -14.13
N LEU A 173 10.38 -15.58 -14.27
CA LEU A 173 9.10 -15.08 -14.79
C LEU A 173 8.86 -15.50 -16.25
N THR A 174 9.88 -15.44 -17.10
CA THR A 174 9.81 -15.89 -18.50
C THR A 174 9.50 -17.38 -18.58
N ASN A 175 10.15 -18.19 -17.77
CA ASN A 175 9.91 -19.64 -17.70
C ASN A 175 8.50 -19.98 -17.18
N MET A 176 8.01 -19.24 -16.18
CA MET A 176 6.65 -19.40 -15.67
C MET A 176 5.61 -19.04 -16.75
N ARG A 177 5.79 -17.93 -17.46
CA ARG A 177 4.92 -17.52 -18.56
C ARG A 177 4.84 -18.58 -19.67
N LYS A 178 5.99 -19.16 -20.08
CA LYS A 178 6.03 -20.23 -21.07
C LYS A 178 5.20 -21.44 -20.61
N LYS A 179 5.40 -21.91 -19.37
CA LYS A 179 4.62 -23.03 -18.82
C LYS A 179 3.12 -22.78 -18.81
N LEU A 180 2.68 -21.57 -18.47
CA LEU A 180 1.26 -21.21 -18.48
C LEU A 180 0.68 -21.23 -19.90
N MET A 181 1.43 -20.75 -20.90
CA MET A 181 0.98 -20.76 -22.31
C MET A 181 0.96 -22.16 -22.92
N GLU A 182 1.77 -23.11 -22.42
CA GLU A 182 1.79 -24.52 -22.86
C GLU A 182 0.69 -25.35 -22.21
N SER A 183 0.08 -24.88 -21.12
CA SER A 183 -0.99 -25.56 -20.38
C SER A 183 -2.40 -25.11 -20.75
N THR A 184 -2.53 -24.13 -21.66
CA THR A 184 -3.79 -23.61 -22.24
C THR A 184 -3.96 -24.10 -23.64
#